data_f399d28ecef13515ee7ddd10f614e7db
#
_entry.id   f399d28ecef13515ee7ddd10f614e7db
#
_cell.length_a   1.000
_cell.length_b   1.000
_cell.length_c   1.000
_cell.angle_alpha   90.00
_cell.angle_beta   90.00
_cell.angle_gamma   90.00
#
_symmetry.space_group_name_H-M   'P 1'
#
loop_
_entity.id
_entity.type
_entity.pdbx_description
1 polymer ?
#
loop_
_entity_poly.entity_id
_entity_poly.type
_entity_poly.pdbx_seq_one_letter_code
_entity_poly.pdbx_strand_id
1 'polypeptide(L)'
;YIIGSLKYWMEEYHIDGFRFDQAHLLSLETAKSISDELRAINPGVIIYGEAWDNRSREFSKIGWGSFNAHFRDVLRGDLHDYSKKGFLFSSYRPNDNKKDLKSIISGSSDNFGGVYDSPSHSINFLEVHDDYCFSDFLRLSTGVNSKNDIILDKSNHILLSSQLSKMNKLGAFILFTSQGVP
;
A
#
# COMPACT_ATOMS: atom_id res chain seq x y z
N TYR A 1 2.52 22.50 17.12
CA TYR A 1 2.00 21.38 17.91
C TYR A 1 2.46 20.02 17.36
N ILE A 2 2.19 19.68 16.09
CA ILE A 2 2.52 18.38 15.50
C ILE A 2 4.00 18.02 15.70
N ILE A 3 4.92 18.88 15.27
CA ILE A 3 6.37 18.63 15.36
C ILE A 3 6.81 18.40 16.81
N GLY A 4 6.33 19.21 17.75
CA GLY A 4 6.67 19.02 19.16
C GLY A 4 6.20 17.68 19.72
N SER A 5 5.00 17.22 19.31
CA SER A 5 4.51 15.89 19.69
C SER A 5 5.37 14.78 19.11
N LEU A 6 5.74 14.87 17.82
CA LEU A 6 6.57 13.85 17.16
C LEU A 6 7.98 13.77 17.78
N LYS A 7 8.61 14.91 18.07
CA LYS A 7 9.90 14.95 18.79
C LYS A 7 9.82 14.28 20.14
N TYR A 8 8.78 14.58 20.91
CA TYR A 8 8.54 13.95 22.21
C TYR A 8 8.49 12.43 22.12
N TRP A 9 7.77 11.88 21.12
CA TRP A 9 7.70 10.44 20.92
C TRP A 9 9.05 9.83 20.51
N MET A 10 9.86 10.53 19.73
CA MET A 10 11.21 10.07 19.35
C MET A 10 12.17 10.11 20.55
N GLU A 11 12.16 11.17 21.31
CA GLU A 11 13.12 11.41 22.41
C GLU A 11 12.80 10.57 23.64
N GLU A 12 11.52 10.51 24.04
CA GLU A 12 11.10 9.81 25.27
C GLU A 12 10.80 8.31 25.04
N TYR A 13 10.27 7.95 23.88
CA TYR A 13 9.83 6.58 23.58
C TYR A 13 10.67 5.88 22.52
N HIS A 14 11.65 6.58 21.97
CA HIS A 14 12.58 6.04 20.96
C HIS A 14 11.86 5.47 19.73
N ILE A 15 10.79 6.14 19.29
CA ILE A 15 10.04 5.78 18.08
C ILE A 15 10.91 6.02 16.85
N ASP A 16 11.01 5.01 15.96
CA ASP A 16 11.85 5.05 14.75
C ASP A 16 11.15 5.64 13.54
N GLY A 17 9.83 5.86 13.59
CA GLY A 17 9.09 6.40 12.46
C GLY A 17 7.63 6.68 12.74
N PHE A 18 6.97 7.31 11.77
CA PHE A 18 5.58 7.75 11.89
C PHE A 18 4.80 7.50 10.61
N ARG A 19 3.57 7.02 10.80
CA ARG A 19 2.55 6.97 9.76
C ARG A 19 1.56 8.12 9.97
N PHE A 20 1.31 8.88 8.92
CA PHE A 20 0.34 9.97 8.91
C PHE A 20 -0.95 9.54 8.23
N ASP A 21 -2.03 9.55 8.98
CA ASP A 21 -3.37 9.37 8.47
C ASP A 21 -3.76 10.55 7.60
N GLN A 22 -4.46 10.30 6.49
CA GLN A 22 -4.89 11.32 5.54
C GLN A 22 -3.82 12.39 5.23
N ALA A 23 -2.57 11.98 5.06
CA ALA A 23 -1.44 12.87 4.84
C ALA A 23 -1.63 13.82 3.65
N HIS A 24 -2.44 13.43 2.66
CA HIS A 24 -2.78 14.27 1.51
C HIS A 24 -3.43 15.61 1.89
N LEU A 25 -3.97 15.74 3.10
CA LEU A 25 -4.55 17.00 3.61
C LEU A 25 -3.48 17.95 4.19
N LEU A 26 -2.28 17.47 4.49
CA LEU A 26 -1.18 18.33 4.93
C LEU A 26 -0.67 19.19 3.78
N SER A 27 -0.33 20.45 4.07
CA SER A 27 0.45 21.24 3.11
C SER A 27 1.83 20.64 2.91
N LEU A 28 2.38 20.74 1.70
CA LEU A 28 3.72 20.23 1.40
C LEU A 28 4.80 20.92 2.24
N GLU A 29 4.61 22.20 2.56
CA GLU A 29 5.45 22.97 3.46
C GLU A 29 5.47 22.38 4.87
N THR A 30 4.30 22.08 5.43
CA THR A 30 4.18 21.43 6.74
C THR A 30 4.87 20.06 6.74
N ALA A 31 4.61 19.23 5.73
CA ALA A 31 5.21 17.91 5.59
C ALA A 31 6.75 18.00 5.48
N LYS A 32 7.26 18.98 4.71
CA LYS A 32 8.69 19.23 4.61
C LYS A 32 9.29 19.66 5.96
N SER A 33 8.65 20.58 6.67
CA SER A 33 9.12 21.02 8.00
C SER A 33 9.16 19.87 8.99
N ILE A 34 8.16 18.98 8.99
CA ILE A 34 8.17 17.75 9.79
C ILE A 34 9.39 16.89 9.43
N SER A 35 9.61 16.66 8.14
CA SER A 35 10.74 15.85 7.66
C SER A 35 12.09 16.41 8.12
N ASP A 36 12.30 17.71 7.94
CA ASP A 36 13.57 18.37 8.26
C ASP A 36 13.84 18.29 9.77
N GLU A 37 12.84 18.57 10.60
CA GLU A 37 12.94 18.56 12.05
C GLU A 37 13.16 17.17 12.66
N LEU A 38 12.50 16.14 12.12
CA LEU A 38 12.66 14.78 12.63
C LEU A 38 13.99 14.17 12.17
N ARG A 39 14.42 14.44 10.94
CA ARG A 39 15.73 13.98 10.44
C ARG A 39 16.92 14.66 11.10
N ALA A 40 16.73 15.85 11.65
CA ALA A 40 17.76 16.48 12.47
C ALA A 40 18.03 15.70 13.78
N ILE A 41 17.02 14.98 14.30
CA ILE A 41 17.16 14.11 15.48
C ILE A 41 17.66 12.73 15.06
N ASN A 42 17.01 12.11 14.07
CA ASN A 42 17.37 10.81 13.53
C ASN A 42 17.33 10.84 11.99
N PRO A 43 18.46 10.87 11.30
CA PRO A 43 18.50 10.85 9.84
C PRO A 43 17.83 9.63 9.21
N GLY A 44 17.72 8.52 9.94
CA GLY A 44 17.08 7.28 9.51
C GLY A 44 15.59 7.18 9.81
N VAL A 45 14.96 8.26 10.34
CA VAL A 45 13.54 8.23 10.68
C VAL A 45 12.66 7.86 9.49
N ILE A 46 11.76 6.92 9.69
CA ILE A 46 10.81 6.47 8.67
C ILE A 46 9.57 7.35 8.73
N ILE A 47 9.25 8.01 7.63
CA ILE A 47 8.07 8.87 7.53
C ILE A 47 7.27 8.46 6.30
N TYR A 48 6.01 8.09 6.50
CA TYR A 48 5.10 7.80 5.40
C TYR A 48 3.65 8.14 5.75
N GLY A 49 2.80 8.20 4.75
CA GLY A 49 1.42 8.56 4.98
C GLY A 49 0.46 8.11 3.90
N GLU A 50 -0.80 8.37 4.14
CA GLU A 50 -1.85 8.24 3.15
C GLU A 50 -1.84 9.46 2.22
N ALA A 51 -0.91 9.44 1.27
CA ALA A 51 -0.86 10.41 0.19
C ALA A 51 -1.23 9.69 -1.11
N TRP A 52 -2.38 10.01 -1.67
CA TRP A 52 -2.93 9.32 -2.83
C TRP A 52 -2.58 10.05 -4.14
N ASP A 53 -2.48 9.31 -5.25
CA ASP A 53 -2.29 9.85 -6.61
C ASP A 53 -1.11 10.83 -6.74
N ASN A 54 -1.37 12.03 -7.22
CA ASN A 54 -0.35 13.06 -7.42
C ASN A 54 0.31 13.51 -6.12
N ARG A 55 -0.38 13.41 -4.98
CA ARG A 55 0.20 13.72 -3.68
C ARG A 55 1.30 12.74 -3.29
N SER A 56 1.18 11.46 -3.67
CA SER A 56 2.27 10.47 -3.47
C SER A 56 3.58 10.92 -4.15
N ARG A 57 3.48 11.47 -5.38
CA ARG A 57 4.64 12.03 -6.09
C ARG A 57 5.26 13.23 -5.37
N GLU A 58 4.43 14.14 -4.89
CA GLU A 58 4.89 15.33 -4.17
C GLU A 58 5.58 14.96 -2.85
N PHE A 59 5.00 14.04 -2.10
CA PHE A 59 5.54 13.54 -0.84
C PHE A 59 6.84 12.75 -1.05
N SER A 60 6.92 11.97 -2.12
CA SER A 60 8.16 11.26 -2.49
C SER A 60 9.33 12.22 -2.70
N LYS A 61 9.10 13.39 -3.32
CA LYS A 61 10.13 14.41 -3.56
C LYS A 61 10.71 15.02 -2.28
N ILE A 62 9.98 14.97 -1.19
CA ILE A 62 10.46 15.41 0.13
C ILE A 62 10.93 14.24 1.01
N GLY A 63 11.03 13.04 0.42
CA GLY A 63 11.55 11.84 1.06
C GLY A 63 10.56 11.12 1.97
N TRP A 64 9.25 11.34 1.79
CA TRP A 64 8.22 10.56 2.48
C TRP A 64 7.80 9.35 1.65
N GLY A 65 7.55 8.25 2.33
CA GLY A 65 6.82 7.13 1.74
C GLY A 65 5.32 7.38 1.68
N SER A 66 4.63 6.65 0.82
CA SER A 66 3.16 6.59 0.85
C SER A 66 2.65 5.22 0.41
N PHE A 67 1.42 4.91 0.84
CA PHE A 67 0.74 3.69 0.43
C PHE A 67 0.61 3.61 -1.09
N ASN A 68 1.09 2.50 -1.66
CA ASN A 68 1.06 2.27 -3.10
C ASN A 68 -0.25 1.59 -3.53
N ALA A 69 -1.31 2.37 -3.70
CA ALA A 69 -2.59 1.87 -4.20
C ALA A 69 -2.46 1.23 -5.59
N HIS A 70 -1.57 1.75 -6.45
CA HIS A 70 -1.32 1.15 -7.77
C HIS A 70 -0.81 -0.29 -7.67
N PHE A 71 0.09 -0.58 -6.72
CA PHE A 71 0.54 -1.95 -6.44
C PHE A 71 -0.64 -2.86 -6.07
N ARG A 72 -1.46 -2.43 -5.15
CA ARG A 72 -2.65 -3.15 -4.70
C ARG A 72 -3.60 -3.43 -5.88
N ASP A 73 -3.95 -2.39 -6.62
CA ASP A 73 -5.00 -2.47 -7.65
C ASP A 73 -4.56 -3.28 -8.88
N VAL A 74 -3.29 -3.17 -9.28
CA VAL A 74 -2.75 -4.02 -10.36
C VAL A 74 -2.80 -5.51 -9.98
N LEU A 75 -2.56 -5.85 -8.73
CA LEU A 75 -2.59 -7.24 -8.27
C LEU A 75 -4.00 -7.74 -7.96
N ARG A 76 -4.76 -6.99 -7.18
CA ARG A 76 -6.10 -7.37 -6.71
C ARG A 76 -7.19 -7.06 -7.72
N GLY A 77 -7.11 -5.88 -8.33
CA GLY A 77 -8.21 -5.26 -9.05
C GLY A 77 -8.85 -4.14 -8.25
N ASP A 78 -9.95 -3.61 -8.74
CA ASP A 78 -10.65 -2.47 -8.17
C ASP A 78 -11.21 -2.78 -6.77
N LEU A 79 -11.01 -1.86 -5.85
CA LEU A 79 -11.41 -2.00 -4.44
C LEU A 79 -12.93 -2.06 -4.27
N HIS A 80 -13.67 -1.34 -5.11
CA HIS A 80 -15.13 -1.18 -5.01
C HIS A 80 -15.91 -1.95 -6.08
N ASP A 81 -15.24 -2.35 -7.16
CA ASP A 81 -15.82 -3.11 -8.27
C ASP A 81 -15.12 -4.46 -8.47
N TYR A 82 -15.60 -5.47 -7.77
CA TYR A 82 -15.02 -6.84 -7.79
C TYR A 82 -15.09 -7.54 -9.14
N SER A 83 -15.76 -6.97 -10.14
CA SER A 83 -15.73 -7.46 -11.53
C SER A 83 -14.43 -7.06 -12.25
N LYS A 84 -13.81 -5.95 -11.85
CA LYS A 84 -12.53 -5.47 -12.38
C LYS A 84 -11.38 -6.15 -11.66
N LYS A 85 -10.95 -7.26 -12.18
CA LYS A 85 -9.96 -8.17 -11.58
C LYS A 85 -8.54 -7.80 -11.96
N GLY A 86 -7.62 -7.91 -11.00
CA GLY A 86 -6.19 -7.70 -11.21
C GLY A 86 -5.44 -8.95 -11.64
N PHE A 87 -4.12 -8.84 -11.66
CA PHE A 87 -3.19 -9.87 -12.15
C PHE A 87 -3.36 -11.25 -11.49
N LEU A 88 -3.75 -11.30 -10.22
CA LEU A 88 -3.90 -12.56 -9.49
C LEU A 88 -5.07 -13.42 -9.99
N PHE A 89 -5.92 -12.89 -10.85
CA PHE A 89 -7.07 -13.61 -11.40
C PHE A 89 -6.81 -14.08 -12.81
N SER A 90 -7.30 -15.28 -13.16
CA SER A 90 -7.10 -15.90 -14.48
C SER A 90 -7.70 -15.11 -15.64
N SER A 91 -8.61 -14.18 -15.37
CA SER A 91 -9.22 -13.29 -16.38
C SER A 91 -8.34 -12.10 -16.75
N TYR A 92 -7.25 -11.87 -16.02
CA TYR A 92 -6.30 -10.82 -16.35
C TYR A 92 -5.62 -11.06 -17.69
N ARG A 93 -5.53 -10.04 -18.51
CA ARG A 93 -4.88 -10.08 -19.83
C ARG A 93 -3.58 -9.31 -19.82
N PRO A 94 -2.41 -9.99 -19.79
CA PRO A 94 -1.10 -9.34 -19.64
C PRO A 94 -0.73 -8.35 -20.74
N ASN A 95 -1.34 -8.47 -21.93
CA ASN A 95 -0.94 -7.61 -23.06
C ASN A 95 -1.35 -6.14 -22.87
N ASP A 96 -2.38 -5.89 -22.06
CA ASP A 96 -2.86 -4.53 -21.82
C ASP A 96 -2.08 -3.84 -20.68
N ASN A 97 -1.37 -4.61 -19.84
CA ASN A 97 -0.82 -4.12 -18.57
C ASN A 97 0.60 -4.63 -18.22
N LYS A 98 1.43 -5.04 -19.19
CA LYS A 98 2.84 -5.39 -18.93
C LYS A 98 3.61 -4.25 -18.30
N LYS A 99 3.26 -3.01 -18.66
CA LYS A 99 3.87 -1.80 -18.13
C LYS A 99 3.57 -1.65 -16.64
N ASP A 100 2.33 -1.92 -16.24
CA ASP A 100 1.90 -1.80 -14.84
C ASP A 100 2.57 -2.85 -13.95
N LEU A 101 2.63 -4.11 -14.39
CA LEU A 101 3.35 -5.15 -13.68
C LEU A 101 4.84 -4.80 -13.50
N LYS A 102 5.49 -4.32 -14.57
CA LYS A 102 6.88 -3.90 -14.49
C LYS A 102 7.04 -2.75 -13.51
N SER A 103 6.14 -1.77 -13.55
CA SER A 103 6.14 -0.63 -12.64
C SER A 103 6.05 -1.08 -11.18
N ILE A 104 5.05 -1.89 -10.82
CA ILE A 104 4.84 -2.30 -9.42
C ILE A 104 5.97 -3.16 -8.87
N ILE A 105 6.50 -4.10 -9.66
CA ILE A 105 7.63 -4.94 -9.25
C ILE A 105 8.90 -4.10 -9.03
N SER A 106 9.04 -2.99 -9.77
CA SER A 106 10.15 -2.05 -9.64
C SER A 106 9.90 -0.93 -8.63
N GLY A 107 8.98 -1.14 -7.66
CA GLY A 107 8.65 -0.19 -6.59
C GLY A 107 7.90 1.05 -7.08
N SER A 108 7.17 0.94 -8.19
CA SER A 108 6.42 2.05 -8.80
C SER A 108 7.24 3.33 -8.92
N SER A 109 8.54 3.19 -9.22
CA SER A 109 9.44 4.34 -9.37
C SER A 109 9.23 5.06 -10.70
N ASP A 110 9.58 6.34 -10.74
CA ASP A 110 9.44 7.20 -11.93
C ASP A 110 10.09 6.60 -13.17
N ASN A 111 11.26 5.99 -13.05
CA ASN A 111 11.99 5.34 -14.14
C ASN A 111 11.21 4.20 -14.80
N PHE A 112 10.22 3.64 -14.11
CA PHE A 112 9.37 2.57 -14.62
C PHE A 112 7.90 3.00 -14.75
N GLY A 113 7.65 4.31 -14.84
CA GLY A 113 6.34 4.89 -15.07
C GLY A 113 5.45 4.96 -13.84
N GLY A 114 6.03 4.87 -12.66
CA GLY A 114 5.36 5.07 -11.37
C GLY A 114 5.40 6.52 -10.90
N VAL A 115 5.25 6.72 -9.60
CA VAL A 115 5.14 8.05 -8.97
C VAL A 115 6.21 8.33 -7.92
N TYR A 116 7.04 7.35 -7.58
CA TYR A 116 8.03 7.49 -6.52
C TYR A 116 9.42 7.78 -7.07
N ASP A 117 10.13 8.74 -6.47
CA ASP A 117 11.52 9.05 -6.79
C ASP A 117 12.48 7.90 -6.40
N SER A 118 12.07 7.13 -5.37
CA SER A 118 12.79 5.95 -4.90
C SER A 118 11.83 4.81 -4.58
N PRO A 119 12.19 3.55 -4.83
CA PRO A 119 11.42 2.40 -4.37
C PRO A 119 11.19 2.40 -2.85
N SER A 120 12.12 2.94 -2.06
CA SER A 120 11.99 3.05 -0.59
C SER A 120 10.83 3.94 -0.13
N HIS A 121 10.26 4.74 -1.02
CA HIS A 121 9.09 5.56 -0.75
C HIS A 121 7.77 4.85 -1.09
N SER A 122 7.83 3.70 -1.75
CA SER A 122 6.68 2.88 -2.09
C SER A 122 6.35 1.92 -0.96
N ILE A 123 5.28 2.19 -0.21
CA ILE A 123 4.77 1.26 0.79
C ILE A 123 3.79 0.32 0.09
N ASN A 124 4.27 -0.85 -0.27
CA ASN A 124 3.49 -1.85 -0.98
C ASN A 124 2.54 -2.58 -0.03
N PHE A 125 1.34 -2.85 -0.47
CA PHE A 125 0.38 -3.57 0.34
C PHE A 125 -0.66 -4.29 -0.52
N LEU A 126 -1.32 -5.30 0.05
CA LEU A 126 -2.48 -5.96 -0.52
C LEU A 126 -3.73 -5.73 0.32
N GLU A 127 -3.56 -5.45 1.60
CA GLU A 127 -4.61 -5.14 2.55
C GLU A 127 -4.09 -4.16 3.61
N VAL A 128 -4.99 -3.42 4.21
CA VAL A 128 -4.77 -2.56 5.37
C VAL A 128 -5.96 -2.70 6.31
N HIS A 129 -6.03 -1.90 7.38
CA HIS A 129 -7.14 -1.90 8.32
C HIS A 129 -8.48 -1.41 7.73
N ASP A 130 -8.43 -0.71 6.59
CA ASP A 130 -9.62 -0.32 5.83
C ASP A 130 -10.02 -1.43 4.86
N ASP A 131 -11.32 -1.54 4.61
CA ASP A 131 -11.92 -2.53 3.72
C ASP A 131 -11.71 -4.00 4.14
N TYR A 132 -11.83 -4.90 3.17
CA TYR A 132 -11.70 -6.33 3.39
C TYR A 132 -10.24 -6.77 3.42
N CYS A 133 -9.93 -7.70 4.30
CA CYS A 133 -8.67 -8.42 4.22
C CYS A 133 -8.54 -9.15 2.87
N PHE A 134 -7.32 -9.45 2.46
CA PHE A 134 -7.07 -9.98 1.13
C PHE A 134 -7.77 -11.31 0.87
N SER A 135 -7.89 -12.17 1.87
CA SER A 135 -8.61 -13.44 1.74
C SER A 135 -10.11 -13.24 1.48
N ASP A 136 -10.73 -12.27 2.13
CA ASP A 136 -12.14 -11.95 1.91
C ASP A 136 -12.37 -11.27 0.56
N PHE A 137 -11.45 -10.40 0.14
CA PHE A 137 -11.47 -9.83 -1.20
C PHE A 137 -11.42 -10.93 -2.28
N LEU A 138 -10.58 -11.95 -2.12
CA LEU A 138 -10.52 -13.09 -3.05
C LEU A 138 -11.84 -13.85 -3.12
N ARG A 139 -12.50 -14.07 -1.99
CA ARG A 139 -13.82 -14.73 -1.93
C ARG A 139 -14.90 -13.91 -2.64
N LEU A 140 -14.97 -12.62 -2.37
CA LEU A 140 -15.92 -11.71 -3.02
C LEU A 140 -15.69 -11.65 -4.52
N SER A 141 -14.46 -11.47 -4.95
CA SER A 141 -14.11 -11.32 -6.37
C SER A 141 -14.31 -12.60 -7.18
N THR A 142 -14.28 -13.77 -6.55
CA THR A 142 -14.56 -15.05 -7.21
C THR A 142 -16.02 -15.49 -7.11
N GLY A 143 -16.84 -14.75 -6.36
CA GLY A 143 -18.25 -15.09 -6.14
C GLY A 143 -18.47 -16.30 -5.22
N VAL A 144 -17.45 -16.72 -4.48
CA VAL A 144 -17.57 -17.83 -3.51
C VAL A 144 -18.45 -17.42 -2.35
N ASN A 145 -18.35 -16.17 -1.92
CA ASN A 145 -19.17 -15.60 -0.86
C ASN A 145 -19.80 -14.28 -1.30
N SER A 146 -20.96 -13.96 -0.72
CA SER A 146 -21.54 -12.62 -0.75
C SER A 146 -20.95 -11.75 0.37
N LYS A 147 -21.14 -10.43 0.28
CA LYS A 147 -20.74 -9.52 1.36
C LYS A 147 -21.38 -9.89 2.71
N ASN A 148 -22.63 -10.35 2.67
CA ASN A 148 -23.35 -10.74 3.90
C ASN A 148 -22.77 -12.01 4.52
N ASP A 149 -22.38 -13.00 3.71
CA ASP A 149 -21.78 -14.24 4.20
C ASP A 149 -20.43 -13.98 4.88
N ILE A 150 -19.65 -13.05 4.36
CA ILE A 150 -18.34 -12.68 4.94
C ILE A 150 -18.52 -12.06 6.33
N ILE A 151 -19.54 -11.24 6.52
CA ILE A 151 -19.80 -10.57 7.82
C ILE A 151 -20.38 -11.53 8.85
N LEU A 152 -21.24 -12.47 8.44
CA LEU A 152 -22.04 -13.29 9.34
C LEU A 152 -21.39 -14.61 9.71
N ASP A 153 -20.60 -15.20 8.83
CA ASP A 153 -20.00 -16.53 9.04
C ASP A 153 -18.51 -16.46 9.33
N LYS A 154 -18.17 -16.20 10.59
CA LYS A 154 -16.79 -16.20 11.06
C LYS A 154 -16.10 -17.56 10.93
N SER A 155 -16.85 -18.66 10.94
CA SER A 155 -16.27 -20.00 10.88
C SER A 155 -15.72 -20.36 9.50
N ASN A 156 -16.29 -19.80 8.44
CA ASN A 156 -15.87 -20.01 7.05
C ASN A 156 -14.78 -19.04 6.57
N HIS A 157 -14.45 -18.00 7.34
CA HIS A 157 -13.45 -17.02 6.95
C HIS A 157 -12.02 -17.55 7.01
N ILE A 158 -11.77 -18.55 7.82
CA ILE A 158 -10.40 -19.01 8.14
C ILE A 158 -9.83 -19.89 7.03
N LEU A 159 -10.67 -20.65 6.33
CA LEU A 159 -10.22 -21.60 5.32
C LEU A 159 -10.46 -21.10 3.90
N LEU A 160 -9.38 -20.86 3.18
CA LEU A 160 -9.41 -20.64 1.74
C LEU A 160 -9.46 -21.98 0.99
N SER A 161 -10.24 -22.03 -0.10
CA SER A 161 -10.12 -23.15 -1.06
C SER A 161 -8.68 -23.27 -1.57
N SER A 162 -8.30 -24.43 -2.08
CA SER A 162 -6.96 -24.66 -2.65
C SER A 162 -6.57 -23.61 -3.69
N GLN A 163 -7.52 -23.20 -4.54
CA GLN A 163 -7.29 -22.16 -5.56
C GLN A 163 -7.07 -20.79 -4.93
N LEU A 164 -7.94 -20.35 -4.02
CA LEU A 164 -7.81 -19.05 -3.36
C LEU A 164 -6.55 -18.99 -2.50
N SER A 165 -6.17 -20.11 -1.85
CA SER A 165 -4.92 -20.21 -1.12
C SER A 165 -3.69 -20.02 -2.02
N LYS A 166 -3.69 -20.57 -3.24
CA LYS A 166 -2.62 -20.34 -4.21
C LYS A 166 -2.56 -18.87 -4.65
N MET A 167 -3.70 -18.23 -4.88
CA MET A 167 -3.77 -16.80 -5.23
C MET A 167 -3.25 -15.92 -4.09
N ASN A 168 -3.64 -16.22 -2.85
CA ASN A 168 -3.16 -15.52 -1.67
C ASN A 168 -1.64 -15.63 -1.54
N LYS A 169 -1.09 -16.83 -1.66
CA LYS A 169 0.37 -17.08 -1.62
C LYS A 169 1.11 -16.39 -2.76
N LEU A 170 0.54 -16.35 -3.97
CA LEU A 170 1.13 -15.63 -5.10
C LEU A 170 1.15 -14.12 -4.83
N GLY A 171 0.08 -13.55 -4.28
CA GLY A 171 0.04 -12.15 -3.86
C GLY A 171 1.13 -11.84 -2.83
N ALA A 172 1.22 -12.64 -1.78
CA ALA A 172 2.27 -12.50 -0.76
C ALA A 172 3.68 -12.65 -1.36
N PHE A 173 3.89 -13.61 -2.25
CA PHE A 173 5.17 -13.79 -2.94
C PHE A 173 5.56 -12.53 -3.71
N ILE A 174 4.65 -11.95 -4.51
CA ILE A 174 4.94 -10.74 -5.28
C ILE A 174 5.19 -9.56 -4.33
N LEU A 175 4.40 -9.42 -3.27
CA LEU A 175 4.57 -8.37 -2.28
C LEU A 175 5.97 -8.36 -1.67
N PHE A 176 6.44 -9.53 -1.21
CA PHE A 176 7.74 -9.64 -0.52
C PHE A 176 8.95 -9.74 -1.46
N THR A 177 8.75 -9.94 -2.76
CA THR A 177 9.86 -10.02 -3.74
C THR A 177 9.94 -8.80 -4.65
N SER A 178 8.98 -7.88 -4.60
CA SER A 178 9.02 -6.61 -5.32
C SER A 178 9.90 -5.60 -4.61
N GLN A 179 10.43 -4.63 -5.35
CA GLN A 179 11.08 -3.47 -4.76
C GLN A 179 10.04 -2.60 -4.06
N GLY A 180 10.46 -1.93 -3.00
CA GLY A 180 9.59 -1.15 -2.13
C GLY A 180 9.65 -1.66 -0.69
N VAL A 181 8.78 -1.14 0.15
CA VAL A 181 8.60 -1.55 1.54
C VAL A 181 7.29 -2.33 1.62
N PRO A 182 7.31 -3.63 1.97
CA PRO A 182 6.12 -4.44 2.07
C PRO A 182 5.34 -4.16 3.37
#